data_5a49aab8140de9479c9d8b2f2cea5993
#
_entry.id   5a49aab8140de9479c9d8b2f2cea5993
#
_cell.length_a   1.000
_cell.length_b   1.000
_cell.length_c   1.000
_cell.angle_alpha   90.00
_cell.angle_beta   90.00
_cell.angle_gamma   90.00
#
_symmetry.space_group_name_H-M   'P 1'
#
loop_
_entity.id
_entity.type
_entity.pdbx_description
1 polymer ?
#
loop_
_entity_poly.entity_id
_entity_poly.type
_entity_poly.pdbx_seq_one_letter_code
_entity_poly.pdbx_strand_id
1 'polypeptide(L)'
;MKKSLLLLLAVMTSIYALATEYHSLEEIRDQWTSRNIQVPKGGNDPGIVQLLKAFQDTWHAYTISPVLEKAKNPNFTFEADEEYGGGITVDRKNGFVSLDSGGSDSGYMEACVWRRDNGHRLFAIVLGQPVDPEIEFVCFYDYDPKTLTLYPEAGPEQEFHPLNMDNHIGYNLPQKGKDFIISEYDFNLQSNINHVFAWDGNKHHFSHISIDDLKYGYRWFNPKETDYLVNMTKIAFITLPGQEDYFCLLSDEEEEGMLAIAPYKGDIELIGINNPISYHKLSFYPNVVVTEAEIYGYTSYAFLKDGYVWQMINEYPALVGDDGQPRISVEGWEDMDEKAAREKIKSLGQPVQIKPNWRNVRLK
;
A
#
# COMPACT_ATOMS: atom_id res chain seq x y z
N MET A 1 -12.71 63.54 -19.50
CA MET A 1 -11.92 62.39 -19.95
C MET A 1 -10.91 61.86 -18.91
N LYS A 2 -10.07 62.67 -18.27
CA LYS A 2 -9.07 62.20 -17.30
C LYS A 2 -9.65 61.51 -16.06
N LYS A 3 -10.81 61.95 -15.52
CA LYS A 3 -11.46 61.34 -14.34
C LYS A 3 -12.08 59.96 -14.62
N SER A 4 -12.61 59.78 -15.86
CA SER A 4 -13.17 58.47 -16.25
C SER A 4 -12.09 57.41 -16.49
N LEU A 5 -10.91 57.82 -16.96
CA LEU A 5 -9.79 56.90 -17.17
C LEU A 5 -9.18 56.40 -15.84
N LEU A 6 -9.11 57.32 -14.83
CA LEU A 6 -8.65 56.96 -13.49
C LEU A 6 -9.61 55.98 -12.76
N LEU A 7 -10.93 56.17 -12.97
CA LEU A 7 -11.93 55.24 -12.39
C LEU A 7 -11.84 53.87 -13.06
N LEU A 8 -11.64 53.81 -14.37
CA LEU A 8 -11.48 52.52 -15.08
C LEU A 8 -10.20 51.82 -14.70
N LEU A 9 -9.09 52.53 -14.48
CA LEU A 9 -7.84 51.97 -13.99
C LEU A 9 -7.98 51.43 -12.55
N ALA A 10 -8.69 52.15 -11.67
CA ALA A 10 -8.94 51.72 -10.29
C ALA A 10 -9.87 50.51 -10.21
N VAL A 11 -10.85 50.40 -11.13
CA VAL A 11 -11.71 49.21 -11.24
C VAL A 11 -10.95 48.01 -11.80
N MET A 12 -10.09 48.25 -12.83
CA MET A 12 -9.23 47.19 -13.37
C MET A 12 -8.21 46.68 -12.34
N THR A 13 -7.56 47.56 -11.57
CA THR A 13 -6.63 47.17 -10.51
C THR A 13 -7.34 46.46 -9.35
N SER A 14 -8.60 46.81 -9.00
CA SER A 14 -9.38 46.13 -8.01
C SER A 14 -9.90 44.76 -8.47
N ILE A 15 -10.12 44.58 -9.79
CA ILE A 15 -10.48 43.28 -10.35
C ILE A 15 -9.25 42.33 -10.37
N TYR A 16 -8.06 42.83 -10.66
CA TYR A 16 -6.83 42.06 -10.57
C TYR A 16 -6.44 41.72 -9.12
N ALA A 17 -6.82 42.55 -8.16
CA ALA A 17 -6.56 42.27 -6.73
C ALA A 17 -7.52 41.27 -6.08
N LEU A 18 -8.53 40.79 -6.82
CA LEU A 18 -9.53 39.78 -6.36
C LEU A 18 -9.37 38.40 -7.03
N ALA A 19 -8.41 38.26 -7.93
CA ALA A 19 -8.02 36.92 -8.38
C ALA A 19 -7.32 36.23 -7.20
N THR A 20 -8.02 35.42 -6.49
CA THR A 20 -7.40 34.51 -5.50
C THR A 20 -6.38 33.67 -6.24
N GLU A 21 -5.10 33.91 -5.99
CA GLU A 21 -4.03 33.15 -6.60
C GLU A 21 -4.10 31.74 -6.00
N TYR A 22 -4.43 30.76 -6.82
CA TYR A 22 -4.42 29.37 -6.38
C TYR A 22 -2.96 28.90 -6.27
N HIS A 23 -2.65 28.23 -5.19
CA HIS A 23 -1.38 27.49 -5.08
C HIS A 23 -1.46 26.23 -5.96
N SER A 24 -0.37 25.92 -6.63
CA SER A 24 -0.25 24.64 -7.33
C SER A 24 -0.18 23.50 -6.32
N LEU A 25 -0.48 22.27 -6.75
CA LEU A 25 -0.41 21.12 -5.87
C LEU A 25 1.03 20.85 -5.41
N GLU A 26 2.01 21.11 -6.28
CA GLU A 26 3.44 21.01 -5.95
C GLU A 26 3.84 22.03 -4.87
N GLU A 27 3.37 23.27 -4.95
CA GLU A 27 3.63 24.28 -3.93
C GLU A 27 3.06 23.86 -2.57
N ILE A 28 1.85 23.29 -2.56
CA ILE A 28 1.24 22.79 -1.34
C ILE A 28 2.05 21.62 -0.80
N ARG A 29 2.38 20.62 -1.63
CA ARG A 29 3.18 19.46 -1.27
C ARG A 29 4.50 19.85 -0.61
N ASP A 30 5.20 20.82 -1.21
CA ASP A 30 6.55 21.20 -0.76
C ASP A 30 6.53 22.09 0.49
N GLN A 31 5.40 22.73 0.81
CA GLN A 31 5.34 23.76 1.86
C GLN A 31 4.35 23.48 2.99
N TRP A 32 3.47 22.49 2.90
CA TRP A 32 2.39 22.30 3.90
C TRP A 32 2.91 22.12 5.32
N THR A 33 4.06 21.49 5.50
CA THR A 33 4.69 21.30 6.82
C THR A 33 5.20 22.58 7.46
N SER A 34 5.31 23.66 6.71
CA SER A 34 5.82 24.96 7.20
C SER A 34 4.74 25.88 7.78
N ARG A 35 3.45 25.51 7.66
CA ARG A 35 2.35 26.42 8.00
C ARG A 35 1.38 25.83 9.00
N ASN A 36 1.23 26.52 10.15
CA ASN A 36 0.10 26.32 11.05
C ASN A 36 -1.14 27.00 10.49
N ILE A 37 -2.32 26.39 10.64
CA ILE A 37 -3.57 26.90 10.08
C ILE A 37 -4.53 27.24 11.22
N GLN A 38 -4.98 28.49 11.29
CA GLN A 38 -6.01 28.89 12.23
C GLN A 38 -7.39 28.38 11.80
N VAL A 39 -8.18 27.85 12.72
CA VAL A 39 -9.54 27.39 12.49
C VAL A 39 -10.52 28.31 13.21
N PRO A 40 -10.87 29.47 12.63
CA PRO A 40 -11.79 30.40 13.28
C PRO A 40 -13.13 29.72 13.60
N LYS A 41 -13.60 29.83 14.84
CA LYS A 41 -14.82 29.19 15.32
C LYS A 41 -14.80 27.65 15.33
N GLY A 42 -13.62 27.00 15.31
CA GLY A 42 -13.49 25.55 15.37
C GLY A 42 -14.07 24.96 16.65
N GLY A 43 -13.87 25.64 17.77
CA GLY A 43 -14.34 25.13 19.07
C GLY A 43 -13.62 23.85 19.49
N ASN A 44 -14.28 23.06 20.35
CA ASN A 44 -13.68 21.82 20.85
C ASN A 44 -13.81 20.63 19.87
N ASP A 45 -14.75 20.68 18.93
CA ASP A 45 -15.06 19.57 18.02
C ASP A 45 -15.42 20.09 16.62
N PRO A 46 -14.46 20.64 15.86
CA PRO A 46 -14.72 21.11 14.50
C PRO A 46 -15.07 19.94 13.59
N GLY A 47 -16.11 20.14 12.79
CA GLY A 47 -16.46 19.17 11.75
C GLY A 47 -15.51 19.24 10.54
N ILE A 48 -15.52 18.20 9.70
CA ILE A 48 -14.67 18.09 8.51
C ILE A 48 -14.75 19.33 7.61
N VAL A 49 -15.94 19.90 7.39
CA VAL A 49 -16.14 21.09 6.53
C VAL A 49 -15.45 22.33 7.09
N GLN A 50 -15.41 22.49 8.43
CA GLN A 50 -14.71 23.62 9.06
C GLN A 50 -13.20 23.52 8.91
N LEU A 51 -12.66 22.30 9.08
CA LEU A 51 -11.23 22.04 8.91
C LEU A 51 -10.82 22.20 7.44
N LEU A 52 -11.59 21.63 6.53
CA LEU A 52 -11.37 21.78 5.09
C LEU A 52 -11.42 23.26 4.66
N LYS A 53 -12.38 24.03 5.20
CA LYS A 53 -12.45 25.45 4.92
C LYS A 53 -11.21 26.20 5.40
N ALA A 54 -10.72 25.92 6.60
CA ALA A 54 -9.51 26.56 7.12
C ALA A 54 -8.28 26.21 6.27
N PHE A 55 -8.18 24.96 5.81
CA PHE A 55 -7.14 24.53 4.87
C PHE A 55 -7.26 25.32 3.55
N GLN A 56 -8.47 25.41 2.97
CA GLN A 56 -8.72 26.15 1.75
C GLN A 56 -8.40 27.64 1.88
N ASP A 57 -8.78 28.27 3.00
CA ASP A 57 -8.49 29.68 3.24
C ASP A 57 -6.98 29.99 3.34
N THR A 58 -6.16 28.95 3.59
CA THR A 58 -4.70 29.06 3.68
C THR A 58 -3.99 28.71 2.38
N TRP A 59 -4.44 27.66 1.69
CA TRP A 59 -3.73 27.09 0.54
C TRP A 59 -4.39 27.35 -0.80
N HIS A 60 -5.65 27.78 -0.82
CA HIS A 60 -6.39 28.09 -2.05
C HIS A 60 -6.28 26.99 -3.12
N ALA A 61 -6.39 25.70 -2.73
CA ALA A 61 -6.35 24.58 -3.67
C ALA A 61 -7.63 24.55 -4.54
N TYR A 62 -7.48 24.47 -5.85
CA TYR A 62 -8.63 24.52 -6.76
C TYR A 62 -9.60 23.33 -6.59
N THR A 63 -9.09 22.14 -6.22
CA THR A 63 -9.86 20.92 -6.02
C THR A 63 -10.83 20.98 -4.83
N ILE A 64 -10.59 21.86 -3.87
CA ILE A 64 -11.39 21.97 -2.64
C ILE A 64 -12.65 22.82 -2.84
N SER A 65 -12.57 23.83 -3.71
CA SER A 65 -13.66 24.80 -3.90
C SER A 65 -15.00 24.16 -4.28
N PRO A 66 -15.11 23.19 -5.19
CA PRO A 66 -16.36 22.52 -5.54
C PRO A 66 -17.00 21.79 -4.34
N VAL A 67 -16.18 21.12 -3.52
CA VAL A 67 -16.66 20.42 -2.32
C VAL A 67 -17.23 21.40 -1.31
N LEU A 68 -16.56 22.51 -1.03
CA LEU A 68 -17.04 23.55 -0.12
C LEU A 68 -18.32 24.23 -0.62
N GLU A 69 -18.47 24.40 -1.93
CA GLU A 69 -19.69 24.95 -2.53
C GLU A 69 -20.89 24.03 -2.26
N LYS A 70 -20.76 22.74 -2.52
CA LYS A 70 -21.80 21.74 -2.21
C LYS A 70 -22.06 21.64 -0.70
N ALA A 71 -21.01 21.76 0.11
CA ALA A 71 -21.12 21.72 1.56
C ALA A 71 -21.87 22.93 2.19
N LYS A 72 -22.16 24.00 1.45
CA LYS A 72 -23.06 25.06 1.93
C LYS A 72 -24.46 24.57 2.20
N ASN A 73 -24.92 23.56 1.46
CA ASN A 73 -26.16 22.87 1.77
C ASN A 73 -25.92 21.85 2.91
N PRO A 74 -26.47 22.03 4.11
CA PRO A 74 -26.24 21.12 5.24
C PRO A 74 -26.77 19.71 5.01
N ASN A 75 -27.71 19.53 4.09
CA ASN A 75 -28.32 18.24 3.74
C ASN A 75 -27.64 17.57 2.55
N PHE A 76 -26.66 18.21 1.92
CA PHE A 76 -25.93 17.60 0.82
C PHE A 76 -25.06 16.44 1.32
N THR A 77 -25.12 15.31 0.65
CA THR A 77 -24.32 14.11 0.97
C THR A 77 -23.53 13.59 -0.20
N PHE A 78 -24.13 13.55 -1.41
CA PHE A 78 -23.49 13.01 -2.59
C PHE A 78 -24.10 13.56 -3.88
N GLU A 79 -23.28 13.74 -4.90
CA GLU A 79 -23.67 14.02 -6.28
C GLU A 79 -22.70 13.33 -7.22
N ALA A 80 -23.22 12.46 -8.09
CA ALA A 80 -22.42 11.81 -9.12
C ALA A 80 -22.10 12.80 -10.26
N ASP A 81 -20.93 12.63 -10.86
CA ASP A 81 -20.60 13.21 -12.16
C ASP A 81 -21.01 12.20 -13.24
N GLU A 82 -22.10 12.49 -13.96
CA GLU A 82 -22.65 11.59 -14.96
C GLU A 82 -21.84 11.58 -16.27
N GLU A 83 -21.02 12.59 -16.50
CA GLU A 83 -20.25 12.74 -17.75
C GLU A 83 -18.92 12.01 -17.68
N TYR A 84 -18.19 12.16 -16.55
CA TYR A 84 -16.82 11.63 -16.42
C TYR A 84 -16.73 10.48 -15.39
N GLY A 85 -17.81 10.19 -14.69
CA GLY A 85 -17.80 9.28 -13.53
C GLY A 85 -17.31 9.98 -12.26
N GLY A 86 -17.27 9.27 -11.13
CA GLY A 86 -16.88 9.87 -9.85
C GLY A 86 -17.96 10.72 -9.21
N GLY A 87 -17.58 11.82 -8.56
CA GLY A 87 -18.54 12.75 -7.94
C GLY A 87 -18.02 13.44 -6.67
N ILE A 88 -18.92 14.15 -5.99
CA ILE A 88 -18.63 14.86 -4.75
C ILE A 88 -19.37 14.21 -3.59
N THR A 89 -18.64 13.88 -2.52
CA THR A 89 -19.19 13.36 -1.26
C THR A 89 -18.95 14.35 -0.12
N VAL A 90 -19.98 14.52 0.75
CA VAL A 90 -19.85 15.25 2.01
C VAL A 90 -20.52 14.45 3.12
N ASP A 91 -19.77 13.60 3.78
CA ASP A 91 -20.24 12.77 4.89
C ASP A 91 -19.83 13.37 6.24
N ARG A 92 -20.65 14.30 6.73
CA ARG A 92 -20.39 15.00 8.00
C ARG A 92 -20.44 14.06 9.20
N LYS A 93 -21.25 13.01 9.13
CA LYS A 93 -21.42 12.05 10.22
C LYS A 93 -20.14 11.27 10.48
N ASN A 94 -19.48 10.84 9.39
CA ASN A 94 -18.24 10.08 9.47
C ASN A 94 -16.99 10.96 9.38
N GLY A 95 -17.17 12.30 9.21
CA GLY A 95 -16.05 13.22 9.12
C GLY A 95 -15.23 13.06 7.84
N PHE A 96 -15.90 12.80 6.71
CA PHE A 96 -15.27 12.53 5.42
C PHE A 96 -15.84 13.43 4.32
N VAL A 97 -14.98 13.85 3.39
CA VAL A 97 -15.37 14.49 2.14
C VAL A 97 -14.46 14.02 1.01
N SER A 98 -14.97 13.99 -0.23
CA SER A 98 -14.20 13.70 -1.42
C SER A 98 -14.69 14.46 -2.64
N LEU A 99 -13.76 14.66 -3.58
CA LEU A 99 -14.01 14.98 -4.98
C LEU A 99 -13.25 13.93 -5.79
N ASP A 100 -13.97 13.17 -6.58
CA ASP A 100 -13.43 12.30 -7.61
C ASP A 100 -13.88 12.86 -8.97
N SER A 101 -12.93 13.22 -9.80
CA SER A 101 -13.20 13.84 -11.10
C SER A 101 -13.43 12.85 -12.23
N GLY A 102 -13.42 11.55 -11.94
CA GLY A 102 -13.67 10.51 -12.95
C GLY A 102 -12.70 10.52 -14.14
N GLY A 103 -11.51 11.07 -13.97
CA GLY A 103 -10.50 11.16 -15.03
C GLY A 103 -10.51 12.48 -15.80
N SER A 104 -11.33 13.48 -15.41
CA SER A 104 -11.18 14.85 -15.91
C SER A 104 -9.97 15.54 -15.28
N ASP A 105 -9.47 16.62 -15.95
CA ASP A 105 -8.34 17.42 -15.44
C ASP A 105 -8.64 18.17 -14.12
N SER A 106 -9.84 17.96 -13.55
CA SER A 106 -10.32 18.69 -12.38
C SER A 106 -9.61 18.34 -11.07
N GLY A 107 -8.76 17.33 -11.09
CA GLY A 107 -8.07 16.86 -9.90
C GLY A 107 -8.96 15.99 -9.01
N TYR A 108 -8.37 15.50 -7.95
CA TYR A 108 -9.05 14.67 -6.98
C TYR A 108 -8.65 15.07 -5.56
N MET A 109 -9.53 14.87 -4.61
CA MET A 109 -9.22 15.06 -3.21
C MET A 109 -10.05 14.17 -2.31
N GLU A 110 -9.46 13.78 -1.20
CA GLU A 110 -10.17 13.21 -0.06
C GLU A 110 -9.75 13.95 1.21
N ALA A 111 -10.65 14.10 2.17
CA ALA A 111 -10.27 14.55 3.50
C ALA A 111 -11.05 13.81 4.57
N CYS A 112 -10.38 13.53 5.70
CA CYS A 112 -10.96 12.81 6.82
C CYS A 112 -10.52 13.41 8.16
N VAL A 113 -11.32 13.20 9.22
CA VAL A 113 -10.99 13.63 10.57
C VAL A 113 -11.21 12.51 11.58
N TRP A 114 -10.20 12.24 12.41
CA TRP A 114 -10.28 11.29 13.52
C TRP A 114 -10.28 12.00 14.87
N ARG A 115 -10.98 11.42 15.82
CA ARG A 115 -10.98 11.88 17.20
C ARG A 115 -9.87 11.21 17.97
N ARG A 116 -9.00 12.01 18.60
CA ARG A 116 -7.94 11.54 19.49
C ARG A 116 -8.42 11.44 20.94
N ASP A 117 -7.88 10.49 21.67
CA ASP A 117 -8.21 10.27 23.09
C ASP A 117 -7.83 11.46 23.97
N ASN A 118 -6.85 12.27 23.56
CA ASN A 118 -6.44 13.50 24.25
C ASN A 118 -7.37 14.70 24.00
N GLY A 119 -8.43 14.53 23.21
CA GLY A 119 -9.39 15.59 22.85
C GLY A 119 -9.02 16.38 21.59
N HIS A 120 -7.87 16.15 21.01
CA HIS A 120 -7.47 16.72 19.71
C HIS A 120 -8.20 16.06 18.55
N ARG A 121 -7.95 16.54 17.34
CA ARG A 121 -8.43 15.94 16.09
C ARG A 121 -7.26 15.76 15.14
N LEU A 122 -7.11 14.58 14.58
CA LEU A 122 -6.23 14.38 13.42
C LEU A 122 -7.04 14.69 12.17
N PHE A 123 -6.59 15.64 11.39
CA PHE A 123 -7.13 15.97 10.07
C PHE A 123 -6.14 15.54 9.00
N ALA A 124 -6.61 14.78 8.02
CA ALA A 124 -5.81 14.45 6.85
C ALA A 124 -6.53 14.90 5.57
N ILE A 125 -5.73 15.27 4.59
CA ILE A 125 -6.20 15.59 3.25
C ILE A 125 -5.23 15.02 2.21
N VAL A 126 -5.78 14.27 1.26
CA VAL A 126 -5.12 13.81 0.05
C VAL A 126 -5.48 14.75 -1.08
N LEU A 127 -4.49 15.15 -1.86
CA LEU A 127 -4.65 15.97 -3.05
C LEU A 127 -3.88 15.32 -4.20
N GLY A 128 -4.48 15.28 -5.40
CA GLY A 128 -3.85 14.68 -6.56
C GLY A 128 -4.45 15.14 -7.88
N GLN A 129 -3.77 14.73 -8.95
CA GLN A 129 -4.24 14.90 -10.33
C GLN A 129 -4.35 13.52 -11.00
N PRO A 130 -5.51 13.16 -11.59
CA PRO A 130 -5.67 11.88 -12.26
C PRO A 130 -4.75 11.67 -13.45
N VAL A 131 -4.36 12.78 -14.11
CA VAL A 131 -3.50 12.75 -15.31
C VAL A 131 -2.00 12.78 -14.98
N ASP A 132 -1.64 13.09 -13.75
CA ASP A 132 -0.26 13.09 -13.27
C ASP A 132 -0.19 12.44 -11.88
N PRO A 133 -0.07 11.11 -11.84
CA PRO A 133 -0.03 10.37 -10.59
C PRO A 133 1.19 10.69 -9.72
N GLU A 134 2.22 11.33 -10.26
CA GLU A 134 3.38 11.78 -9.46
C GLU A 134 3.04 12.95 -8.55
N ILE A 135 1.88 13.61 -8.76
CA ILE A 135 1.39 14.73 -7.96
C ILE A 135 0.28 14.27 -7.00
N GLU A 136 0.38 13.09 -6.44
CA GLU A 136 -0.50 12.68 -5.34
C GLU A 136 0.26 12.70 -4.02
N PHE A 137 -0.31 13.36 -3.01
CA PHE A 137 0.29 13.46 -1.67
C PHE A 137 -0.77 13.62 -0.59
N VAL A 138 -0.36 13.33 0.64
CA VAL A 138 -1.22 13.46 1.82
C VAL A 138 -0.61 14.45 2.82
N CYS A 139 -1.45 15.30 3.41
CA CYS A 139 -1.07 16.18 4.49
C CYS A 139 -1.79 15.77 5.78
N PHE A 140 -1.05 15.73 6.88
CA PHE A 140 -1.62 15.45 8.22
C PHE A 140 -1.46 16.67 9.13
N TYR A 141 -2.51 16.98 9.89
CA TYR A 141 -2.52 18.06 10.87
C TYR A 141 -3.16 17.62 12.18
N ASP A 142 -2.54 17.98 13.28
CA ASP A 142 -3.16 17.90 14.61
C ASP A 142 -3.92 19.19 14.94
N TYR A 143 -5.21 19.10 15.15
CA TYR A 143 -6.01 20.21 15.63
C TYR A 143 -6.00 20.27 17.15
N ASP A 144 -5.46 21.37 17.71
CA ASP A 144 -5.53 21.66 19.13
C ASP A 144 -6.73 22.57 19.42
N PRO A 145 -7.75 22.09 20.15
CA PRO A 145 -8.94 22.88 20.48
C PRO A 145 -8.65 24.06 21.43
N LYS A 146 -7.52 24.10 22.13
CA LYS A 146 -7.16 25.19 23.02
C LYS A 146 -6.66 26.40 22.24
N THR A 147 -5.88 26.15 21.20
CA THR A 147 -5.32 27.21 20.34
C THR A 147 -6.14 27.44 19.08
N LEU A 148 -7.12 26.60 18.80
CA LEU A 148 -7.93 26.58 17.57
C LEU A 148 -7.04 26.51 16.32
N THR A 149 -5.99 25.72 16.35
CA THR A 149 -4.95 25.68 15.32
C THR A 149 -4.70 24.24 14.86
N LEU A 150 -4.56 24.07 13.56
CA LEU A 150 -4.02 22.88 12.93
C LEU A 150 -2.50 23.03 12.86
N TYR A 151 -1.79 22.10 13.46
CA TYR A 151 -0.34 22.00 13.42
C TYR A 151 0.05 20.86 12.46
N PRO A 152 0.95 21.09 11.49
CA PRO A 152 1.47 20.01 10.65
C PRO A 152 2.03 18.87 11.50
N GLU A 153 1.71 17.66 11.16
CA GLU A 153 2.16 16.46 11.84
C GLU A 153 2.65 15.40 10.84
N ALA A 154 3.68 14.67 11.23
CA ALA A 154 4.14 13.52 10.47
C ALA A 154 3.07 12.43 10.44
N GLY A 155 2.67 11.99 9.26
CA GLY A 155 1.77 10.87 9.08
C GLY A 155 2.51 9.54 8.90
N PRO A 156 1.77 8.44 8.81
CA PRO A 156 2.35 7.10 8.64
C PRO A 156 3.06 6.92 7.28
N GLU A 157 2.81 7.77 6.31
CA GLU A 157 3.49 7.74 5.00
C GLU A 157 5.01 7.96 5.12
N GLN A 158 5.48 8.58 6.20
CA GLN A 158 6.92 8.77 6.43
C GLN A 158 7.63 7.47 6.83
N GLU A 159 6.89 6.50 7.36
CA GLU A 159 7.39 5.16 7.71
C GLU A 159 7.11 4.14 6.60
N PHE A 160 6.39 4.55 5.56
CA PHE A 160 6.06 3.71 4.44
C PHE A 160 7.26 3.53 3.52
N HIS A 161 7.49 2.29 3.11
CA HIS A 161 8.46 1.95 2.09
C HIS A 161 7.75 1.06 1.07
N PRO A 162 7.71 1.47 -0.21
CA PRO A 162 7.11 0.65 -1.25
C PRO A 162 7.83 -0.70 -1.35
N LEU A 163 7.12 -1.70 -1.79
CA LEU A 163 7.69 -3.01 -2.07
C LEU A 163 8.52 -2.98 -3.35
N ASN A 164 8.08 -2.20 -4.32
CA ASN A 164 8.80 -1.90 -5.53
C ASN A 164 8.76 -0.39 -5.80
N MET A 165 9.92 0.21 -6.07
CA MET A 165 10.05 1.65 -6.31
C MET A 165 9.38 2.12 -7.62
N ASP A 166 9.11 1.18 -8.55
CA ASP A 166 8.46 1.48 -9.82
C ASP A 166 6.92 1.45 -9.73
N ASN A 167 6.37 1.03 -8.60
CA ASN A 167 4.94 0.97 -8.40
C ASN A 167 4.34 2.36 -8.18
N HIS A 168 3.12 2.52 -8.66
CA HIS A 168 2.35 3.74 -8.41
C HIS A 168 1.75 3.73 -7.01
N ILE A 169 1.93 4.82 -6.27
CA ILE A 169 1.47 4.97 -4.89
C ILE A 169 0.24 5.86 -4.85
N GLY A 170 -0.81 5.38 -4.20
CA GLY A 170 -2.02 6.14 -3.92
C GLY A 170 -2.36 6.15 -2.42
N TYR A 171 -3.10 7.13 -1.99
CA TYR A 171 -3.51 7.30 -0.60
C TYR A 171 -5.03 7.27 -0.48
N ASN A 172 -5.57 6.48 0.45
CA ASN A 172 -7.00 6.32 0.64
C ASN A 172 -7.39 6.65 2.08
N LEU A 173 -8.23 7.64 2.23
CA LEU A 173 -8.82 8.01 3.52
C LEU A 173 -10.16 7.31 3.71
N PRO A 174 -10.49 6.83 4.93
CA PRO A 174 -11.69 6.04 5.12
C PRO A 174 -12.96 6.91 5.23
N GLN A 175 -13.93 6.69 4.35
CA GLN A 175 -15.29 7.18 4.58
C GLN A 175 -15.97 6.42 5.71
N LYS A 176 -15.67 5.12 5.84
CA LYS A 176 -16.15 4.24 6.92
C LYS A 176 -14.98 3.51 7.52
N GLY A 177 -15.01 3.32 8.83
CA GLY A 177 -13.88 2.77 9.56
C GLY A 177 -12.92 3.84 10.04
N LYS A 178 -11.66 3.47 10.27
CA LYS A 178 -10.66 4.40 10.81
C LYS A 178 -9.27 4.19 10.20
N ASP A 179 -9.08 3.12 9.45
CA ASP A 179 -7.76 2.75 8.95
C ASP A 179 -7.38 3.61 7.75
N PHE A 180 -6.15 4.07 7.74
CA PHE A 180 -5.55 4.74 6.60
C PHE A 180 -4.87 3.71 5.71
N ILE A 181 -5.02 3.83 4.39
CA ILE A 181 -4.47 2.87 3.44
C ILE A 181 -3.54 3.59 2.47
N ILE A 182 -2.33 3.07 2.31
CA ILE A 182 -1.46 3.41 1.20
C ILE A 182 -1.55 2.25 0.20
N SER A 183 -2.09 2.53 -0.98
CA SER A 183 -2.20 1.56 -2.06
C SER A 183 -1.00 1.66 -2.97
N GLU A 184 -0.37 0.56 -3.23
CA GLU A 184 0.73 0.39 -4.15
C GLU A 184 0.23 -0.42 -5.34
N TYR A 185 0.02 0.22 -6.50
CA TYR A 185 -0.40 -0.51 -7.69
C TYR A 185 0.81 -1.20 -8.30
N ASP A 186 0.76 -2.49 -8.26
CA ASP A 186 1.80 -3.35 -8.79
C ASP A 186 1.47 -3.77 -10.22
N PHE A 187 2.29 -3.30 -11.17
CA PHE A 187 2.11 -3.60 -12.59
C PHE A 187 2.37 -5.08 -12.91
N ASN A 188 3.18 -5.75 -12.13
CA ASN A 188 3.46 -7.17 -12.31
C ASN A 188 2.30 -8.03 -11.81
N LEU A 189 1.75 -7.70 -10.68
CA LEU A 189 0.58 -8.37 -10.12
C LEU A 189 -0.74 -7.84 -10.71
N GLN A 190 -0.72 -6.72 -11.43
CA GLN A 190 -1.89 -5.97 -11.90
C GLN A 190 -2.94 -5.79 -10.79
N SER A 191 -2.48 -5.55 -9.59
CA SER A 191 -3.31 -5.47 -8.39
C SER A 191 -2.80 -4.39 -7.46
N ASN A 192 -3.70 -3.89 -6.61
CA ASN A 192 -3.33 -3.03 -5.52
C ASN A 192 -2.84 -3.87 -4.34
N ILE A 193 -1.65 -3.53 -3.87
CA ILE A 193 -1.11 -4.00 -2.61
C ILE A 193 -1.39 -2.91 -1.58
N ASN A 194 -2.32 -3.18 -0.68
CA ASN A 194 -2.79 -2.20 0.29
C ASN A 194 -2.02 -2.32 1.61
N HIS A 195 -1.25 -1.31 1.95
CA HIS A 195 -0.60 -1.18 3.26
C HIS A 195 -1.59 -0.55 4.23
N VAL A 196 -2.11 -1.33 5.16
CA VAL A 196 -3.15 -0.91 6.11
C VAL A 196 -2.51 -0.40 7.38
N PHE A 197 -2.78 0.85 7.72
CA PHE A 197 -2.37 1.50 8.96
C PHE A 197 -3.59 1.65 9.88
N ALA A 198 -3.62 0.83 10.92
CA ALA A 198 -4.73 0.80 11.86
C ALA A 198 -4.66 1.97 12.86
N TRP A 199 -5.84 2.52 13.19
CA TRP A 199 -5.99 3.60 14.16
C TRP A 199 -6.00 3.08 15.60
N ASP A 200 -5.14 3.59 16.47
CA ASP A 200 -5.06 3.20 17.89
C ASP A 200 -5.77 4.13 18.87
N GLY A 201 -6.42 5.18 18.38
CA GLY A 201 -7.04 6.24 19.20
C GLY A 201 -6.26 7.55 19.20
N ASN A 202 -4.99 7.54 18.77
CA ASN A 202 -4.13 8.72 18.70
C ASN A 202 -3.40 8.87 17.39
N LYS A 203 -2.94 7.78 16.80
CA LYS A 203 -2.21 7.74 15.52
C LYS A 203 -2.45 6.45 14.75
N HIS A 204 -1.96 6.42 13.53
CA HIS A 204 -1.96 5.24 12.70
C HIS A 204 -0.65 4.46 12.85
N HIS A 205 -0.75 3.13 12.86
CA HIS A 205 0.38 2.22 12.88
C HIS A 205 0.22 1.16 11.80
N PHE A 206 1.32 0.79 11.17
CA PHE A 206 1.28 -0.32 10.21
C PHE A 206 0.70 -1.57 10.88
N SER A 207 -0.29 -2.17 10.24
CA SER A 207 -0.98 -3.37 10.71
C SER A 207 -0.65 -4.58 9.83
N HIS A 208 -0.99 -4.50 8.56
CA HIS A 208 -0.80 -5.61 7.62
C HIS A 208 -0.84 -5.10 6.17
N ILE A 209 -0.44 -5.97 5.26
CA ILE A 209 -0.70 -5.83 3.83
C ILE A 209 -2.00 -6.57 3.51
N SER A 210 -2.87 -5.95 2.71
CA SER A 210 -4.05 -6.57 2.13
C SER A 210 -3.89 -6.58 0.62
N ILE A 211 -4.06 -7.73 -0.01
CA ILE A 211 -4.08 -7.86 -1.46
C ILE A 211 -5.47 -8.30 -1.83
N ASP A 212 -6.22 -7.40 -2.46
CA ASP A 212 -7.56 -7.67 -2.96
C ASP A 212 -7.42 -8.20 -4.38
N ASP A 213 -8.00 -9.34 -4.69
CA ASP A 213 -7.95 -9.94 -6.02
C ASP A 213 -6.52 -9.99 -6.60
N LEU A 214 -5.73 -10.96 -6.22
CA LEU A 214 -4.62 -11.37 -7.05
C LEU A 214 -5.23 -11.84 -8.37
N LYS A 215 -5.46 -10.88 -9.28
CA LYS A 215 -6.16 -11.06 -10.57
C LYS A 215 -5.46 -12.03 -11.50
N TYR A 216 -4.22 -12.36 -11.18
CA TYR A 216 -3.54 -13.37 -11.91
C TYR A 216 -4.12 -14.70 -11.54
N GLY A 217 -5.01 -14.91 -12.30
CA GLY A 217 -5.90 -15.95 -12.60
C GLY A 217 -5.42 -17.35 -12.51
N TYR A 218 -4.43 -17.60 -11.79
CA TYR A 218 -4.16 -18.95 -11.44
C TYR A 218 -4.77 -19.24 -10.07
N ARG A 219 -5.49 -20.35 -10.05
CA ARG A 219 -6.14 -20.99 -8.91
C ARG A 219 -5.35 -20.90 -7.61
N TRP A 220 -4.05 -20.81 -7.72
CA TRP A 220 -3.08 -20.82 -6.63
C TRP A 220 -3.13 -19.61 -5.71
N PHE A 221 -3.58 -18.45 -6.22
CA PHE A 221 -3.73 -17.22 -5.45
C PHE A 221 -5.16 -16.90 -5.07
N ASN A 222 -6.10 -17.74 -5.49
CA ASN A 222 -7.48 -17.61 -5.05
C ASN A 222 -7.65 -18.38 -3.73
N PRO A 223 -7.75 -17.69 -2.58
CA PRO A 223 -7.91 -18.36 -1.29
C PRO A 223 -9.17 -19.25 -1.25
N LYS A 224 -10.16 -18.98 -2.11
CA LYS A 224 -11.38 -19.77 -2.19
C LYS A 224 -11.19 -21.10 -2.92
N GLU A 225 -10.14 -21.24 -3.68
CA GLU A 225 -9.85 -22.45 -4.48
C GLU A 225 -8.67 -23.24 -3.96
N THR A 226 -7.89 -22.67 -3.04
CA THR A 226 -6.65 -23.27 -2.52
C THR A 226 -6.58 -23.14 -0.99
N ASP A 227 -6.99 -24.15 -0.29
CA ASP A 227 -7.15 -24.15 1.17
C ASP A 227 -5.86 -23.73 1.91
N TYR A 228 -4.68 -24.07 1.41
CA TYR A 228 -3.41 -23.75 2.06
C TYR A 228 -3.01 -22.28 1.97
N LEU A 229 -3.51 -21.52 0.97
CA LEU A 229 -3.22 -20.06 0.89
C LEU A 229 -3.98 -19.26 1.94
N VAL A 230 -5.08 -19.79 2.45
CA VAL A 230 -5.88 -19.12 3.50
C VAL A 230 -5.04 -18.91 4.76
N ASN A 231 -4.08 -19.80 5.00
CA ASN A 231 -3.23 -19.78 6.18
C ASN A 231 -1.96 -18.94 5.99
N MET A 232 -1.74 -18.35 4.82
CA MET A 232 -0.60 -17.47 4.59
C MET A 232 -0.80 -16.14 5.30
N THR A 233 0.09 -15.82 6.23
CA THR A 233 0.00 -14.66 7.11
C THR A 233 1.09 -13.65 6.90
N LYS A 234 2.15 -14.00 6.14
CA LYS A 234 3.28 -13.11 5.85
C LYS A 234 3.63 -13.11 4.37
N ILE A 235 4.13 -11.97 3.90
CA ILE A 235 4.65 -11.77 2.55
C ILE A 235 6.03 -11.13 2.63
N ALA A 236 6.92 -11.52 1.72
CA ALA A 236 8.17 -10.83 1.49
C ALA A 236 8.53 -10.85 -0.01
N PHE A 237 9.25 -9.83 -0.45
CA PHE A 237 9.85 -9.75 -1.78
C PHE A 237 11.34 -10.04 -1.64
N ILE A 238 11.87 -10.88 -2.49
CA ILE A 238 13.27 -11.28 -2.48
C ILE A 238 13.86 -11.24 -3.89
N THR A 239 15.13 -10.86 -3.99
CA THR A 239 15.93 -10.96 -5.20
C THR A 239 16.97 -12.06 -5.03
N LEU A 240 16.91 -13.07 -5.84
CA LEU A 240 17.93 -14.12 -5.87
C LEU A 240 19.03 -13.76 -6.90
N PRO A 241 20.32 -13.89 -6.55
CA PRO A 241 21.41 -13.53 -7.46
C PRO A 241 21.34 -14.28 -8.80
N GLY A 242 21.34 -13.52 -9.90
CA GLY A 242 21.27 -14.08 -11.26
C GLY A 242 19.89 -14.60 -11.65
N GLN A 243 18.89 -14.34 -10.85
CA GLN A 243 17.50 -14.69 -11.08
C GLN A 243 16.64 -13.43 -11.08
N GLU A 244 15.39 -13.64 -11.38
CA GLU A 244 14.34 -12.64 -11.27
C GLU A 244 13.96 -12.42 -9.81
N ASP A 245 13.21 -11.35 -9.56
CA ASP A 245 12.62 -11.12 -8.28
C ASP A 245 11.48 -12.10 -8.01
N TYR A 246 11.32 -12.49 -6.76
CA TYR A 246 10.27 -13.38 -6.29
C TYR A 246 9.51 -12.74 -5.16
N PHE A 247 8.24 -13.08 -5.03
CA PHE A 247 7.55 -12.90 -3.78
C PHE A 247 7.32 -14.25 -3.08
N CYS A 248 7.33 -14.21 -1.77
CA CYS A 248 7.17 -15.35 -0.91
C CYS A 248 5.98 -15.13 0.01
N LEU A 249 5.11 -16.12 0.13
CA LEU A 249 4.06 -16.18 1.13
C LEU A 249 4.41 -17.22 2.17
N LEU A 250 4.09 -16.92 3.41
CA LEU A 250 4.47 -17.70 4.56
C LEU A 250 3.29 -17.90 5.50
N SER A 251 3.05 -19.15 5.95
CA SER A 251 2.17 -19.42 7.07
C SER A 251 2.93 -19.43 8.39
N ASP A 252 2.25 -19.01 9.46
CA ASP A 252 2.78 -18.99 10.83
C ASP A 252 2.25 -20.20 11.65
N GLU A 253 1.78 -21.26 11.02
CA GLU A 253 1.28 -22.42 11.74
C GLU A 253 2.41 -23.09 12.54
N GLU A 254 2.19 -23.30 13.85
CA GLU A 254 3.22 -23.75 14.79
C GLU A 254 3.79 -25.13 14.45
N GLU A 255 3.04 -25.96 13.73
CA GLU A 255 3.43 -27.35 13.48
C GLU A 255 3.91 -27.60 12.04
N GLU A 256 3.44 -26.83 11.07
CA GLU A 256 3.82 -27.01 9.65
C GLU A 256 3.86 -25.65 8.95
N GLY A 257 4.91 -24.87 9.18
CA GLY A 257 5.14 -23.65 8.41
C GLY A 257 5.20 -23.97 6.91
N MET A 258 4.42 -23.27 6.11
CA MET A 258 4.39 -23.43 4.66
C MET A 258 4.98 -22.19 3.97
N LEU A 259 5.82 -22.43 3.00
CA LEU A 259 6.34 -21.38 2.13
C LEU A 259 5.80 -21.59 0.71
N ALA A 260 5.20 -20.57 0.16
CA ALA A 260 4.91 -20.48 -1.26
C ALA A 260 5.79 -19.41 -1.89
N ILE A 261 6.36 -19.70 -3.06
CA ILE A 261 7.23 -18.79 -3.79
C ILE A 261 6.77 -18.68 -5.24
N ALA A 262 6.73 -17.46 -5.78
CA ALA A 262 6.37 -17.21 -7.15
C ALA A 262 7.24 -16.09 -7.75
N PRO A 263 7.50 -16.11 -9.06
CA PRO A 263 8.22 -15.04 -9.71
C PRO A 263 7.43 -13.74 -9.64
N TYR A 264 8.15 -12.64 -9.54
CA TYR A 264 7.64 -11.30 -9.56
C TYR A 264 7.99 -10.67 -10.90
N LYS A 265 7.14 -10.89 -11.90
CA LYS A 265 7.32 -10.39 -13.27
C LYS A 265 6.07 -9.75 -13.81
N GLY A 266 6.25 -8.64 -14.56
CA GLY A 266 5.23 -8.13 -15.48
C GLY A 266 4.91 -9.14 -16.59
N ASP A 267 3.69 -9.12 -17.08
CA ASP A 267 3.21 -9.91 -18.23
C ASP A 267 3.26 -11.44 -18.09
N ILE A 268 3.54 -11.97 -16.93
CA ILE A 268 3.49 -13.39 -16.76
C ILE A 268 2.15 -13.77 -16.17
N GLU A 269 1.53 -14.63 -16.90
CA GLU A 269 0.75 -15.68 -16.28
C GLU A 269 1.54 -16.16 -15.07
N LEU A 270 1.13 -15.79 -13.88
CA LEU A 270 1.70 -16.27 -12.64
C LEU A 270 1.63 -17.77 -12.69
N ILE A 271 2.72 -18.31 -13.10
CA ILE A 271 2.90 -19.72 -13.23
C ILE A 271 3.05 -20.20 -11.81
N GLY A 272 1.96 -20.52 -11.28
CA GLY A 272 1.66 -21.18 -10.03
C GLY A 272 2.72 -21.14 -8.95
N ILE A 273 2.34 -20.82 -7.75
CA ILE A 273 3.05 -21.30 -6.57
C ILE A 273 3.10 -22.81 -6.70
N ASN A 274 4.21 -23.28 -7.22
CA ASN A 274 4.43 -24.71 -7.34
C ASN A 274 4.84 -25.24 -5.96
N ASN A 275 3.95 -25.94 -5.36
CA ASN A 275 4.09 -26.68 -4.11
C ASN A 275 4.50 -25.85 -2.89
N PRO A 276 3.61 -25.68 -1.92
CA PRO A 276 3.98 -25.17 -0.62
C PRO A 276 5.06 -26.07 -0.01
N ILE A 277 6.07 -25.46 0.56
CA ILE A 277 7.22 -26.14 1.14
C ILE A 277 7.12 -26.02 2.66
N SER A 278 7.03 -27.14 3.37
CA SER A 278 7.08 -27.16 4.83
C SER A 278 8.47 -26.73 5.31
N TYR A 279 8.55 -25.83 6.31
CA TYR A 279 9.83 -25.33 6.77
C TYR A 279 9.84 -24.87 8.23
N HIS A 280 11.01 -24.92 8.87
CA HIS A 280 11.33 -24.20 10.11
C HIS A 280 12.45 -23.19 9.92
N LYS A 281 13.38 -23.51 9.06
CA LYS A 281 14.50 -22.62 8.73
C LYS A 281 14.64 -22.49 7.24
N LEU A 282 14.86 -21.27 6.80
CA LEU A 282 14.93 -20.88 5.41
C LEU A 282 16.35 -20.42 5.06
N SER A 283 16.87 -20.95 3.98
CA SER A 283 18.17 -20.52 3.42
C SER A 283 18.06 -20.36 1.91
N PHE A 284 18.75 -19.36 1.37
CA PHE A 284 18.72 -19.01 -0.04
C PHE A 284 20.06 -19.28 -0.72
N TYR A 285 20.01 -19.78 -1.92
CA TYR A 285 21.13 -19.95 -2.84
C TYR A 285 20.76 -19.31 -4.18
N PRO A 286 21.69 -19.14 -5.15
CA PRO A 286 21.36 -18.44 -6.39
C PRO A 286 20.11 -18.97 -7.13
N ASN A 287 19.86 -20.26 -7.12
CA ASN A 287 18.70 -20.87 -7.80
C ASN A 287 17.96 -21.85 -6.90
N VAL A 288 18.20 -21.82 -5.61
CA VAL A 288 17.65 -22.83 -4.71
C VAL A 288 17.18 -22.18 -3.42
N VAL A 289 15.99 -22.55 -3.01
CA VAL A 289 15.47 -22.26 -1.68
C VAL A 289 15.55 -23.55 -0.88
N VAL A 290 16.20 -23.49 0.27
CA VAL A 290 16.36 -24.62 1.17
C VAL A 290 15.49 -24.38 2.41
N THR A 291 14.69 -25.35 2.74
CA THR A 291 13.84 -25.36 3.93
C THR A 291 14.19 -26.56 4.81
N GLU A 292 14.32 -26.34 6.10
CA GLU A 292 14.55 -27.38 7.10
C GLU A 292 13.27 -27.58 7.91
N ALA A 293 12.69 -28.77 7.89
CA ALA A 293 11.50 -29.14 8.67
C ALA A 293 11.93 -29.90 9.94
N GLU A 294 11.70 -29.28 11.10
CA GLU A 294 12.16 -29.82 12.39
C GLU A 294 11.38 -31.06 12.81
N ILE A 295 10.05 -31.04 12.66
CA ILE A 295 9.16 -32.13 13.13
C ILE A 295 9.39 -33.42 12.36
N TYR A 296 9.57 -33.33 11.05
CA TYR A 296 9.78 -34.50 10.19
C TYR A 296 11.25 -34.81 9.93
N GLY A 297 12.16 -33.96 10.41
CA GLY A 297 13.59 -34.14 10.31
C GLY A 297 14.09 -34.22 8.87
N TYR A 298 13.52 -33.48 7.93
CA TYR A 298 14.00 -33.48 6.55
C TYR A 298 14.36 -32.07 6.10
N THR A 299 15.24 -32.01 5.09
CA THR A 299 15.63 -30.77 4.42
C THR A 299 15.16 -30.82 2.97
N SER A 300 14.40 -29.83 2.54
CA SER A 300 13.94 -29.70 1.17
C SER A 300 14.79 -28.67 0.42
N TYR A 301 15.26 -29.04 -0.76
CA TYR A 301 15.99 -28.21 -1.69
C TYR A 301 15.11 -27.96 -2.91
N ALA A 302 14.47 -26.79 -2.98
CA ALA A 302 13.64 -26.39 -4.10
C ALA A 302 14.49 -25.65 -5.16
N PHE A 303 14.75 -26.29 -6.28
CA PHE A 303 15.48 -25.72 -7.39
C PHE A 303 14.56 -24.91 -8.29
N LEU A 304 14.86 -23.64 -8.44
CA LEU A 304 14.07 -22.68 -9.21
C LEU A 304 14.62 -22.55 -10.63
N LYS A 305 13.73 -22.57 -11.62
CA LYS A 305 14.04 -22.31 -13.02
C LYS A 305 12.83 -21.65 -13.67
N ASP A 306 13.06 -20.56 -14.37
CA ASP A 306 12.01 -19.81 -15.08
C ASP A 306 10.77 -19.49 -14.20
N GLY A 307 11.00 -19.22 -12.93
CA GLY A 307 9.94 -18.91 -11.97
C GLY A 307 9.26 -20.11 -11.31
N TYR A 308 9.67 -21.33 -11.60
CA TYR A 308 9.07 -22.53 -11.00
C TYR A 308 10.00 -23.23 -10.03
N VAL A 309 9.42 -24.02 -9.15
CA VAL A 309 10.13 -25.13 -8.52
C VAL A 309 10.27 -26.22 -9.59
N TRP A 310 11.40 -26.19 -10.28
CA TRP A 310 11.70 -27.14 -11.35
C TRP A 310 11.93 -28.55 -10.82
N GLN A 311 12.55 -28.62 -9.65
CA GLN A 311 12.91 -29.88 -9.02
C GLN A 311 12.97 -29.69 -7.50
N MET A 312 12.46 -30.65 -6.77
CA MET A 312 12.58 -30.72 -5.31
C MET A 312 13.38 -31.96 -4.95
N ILE A 313 14.36 -31.76 -4.07
CA ILE A 313 15.13 -32.86 -3.47
C ILE A 313 14.89 -32.79 -1.96
N ASN A 314 14.37 -33.87 -1.38
CA ASN A 314 14.16 -33.96 0.06
C ASN A 314 15.19 -34.96 0.64
N GLU A 315 15.96 -34.49 1.59
CA GLU A 315 16.93 -35.31 2.34
C GLU A 315 16.35 -35.60 3.73
N TYR A 316 16.33 -36.87 4.10
CA TYR A 316 15.79 -37.37 5.35
C TYR A 316 16.91 -37.89 6.28
N PRO A 317 17.52 -37.04 7.12
CA PRO A 317 18.66 -37.39 7.95
C PRO A 317 18.37 -38.55 8.93
N ALA A 318 17.12 -38.66 9.37
CA ALA A 318 16.69 -39.72 10.27
C ALA A 318 16.48 -41.11 9.59
N LEU A 319 16.36 -41.12 8.26
CA LEU A 319 16.17 -42.35 7.48
C LEU A 319 17.49 -42.67 6.74
N VAL A 320 18.20 -43.65 7.23
CA VAL A 320 19.48 -44.07 6.67
C VAL A 320 19.27 -45.26 5.74
N GLY A 321 19.83 -45.17 4.53
CA GLY A 321 19.84 -46.24 3.56
C GLY A 321 20.86 -47.34 3.90
N ASP A 322 20.89 -48.39 3.10
CA ASP A 322 21.84 -49.52 3.27
C ASP A 322 23.32 -49.09 3.08
N ASP A 323 23.54 -47.96 2.43
CA ASP A 323 24.86 -47.33 2.22
C ASP A 323 25.32 -46.45 3.40
N GLY A 324 24.51 -46.36 4.46
CA GLY A 324 24.79 -45.54 5.64
C GLY A 324 24.58 -44.05 5.44
N GLN A 325 23.96 -43.64 4.33
CA GLN A 325 23.66 -42.22 4.03
C GLN A 325 22.18 -41.90 4.26
N PRO A 326 21.83 -40.63 4.54
CA PRO A 326 20.44 -40.19 4.57
C PRO A 326 19.68 -40.57 3.31
N ARG A 327 18.44 -41.01 3.41
CA ARG A 327 17.61 -41.21 2.22
C ARG A 327 17.30 -39.90 1.53
N ILE A 328 17.17 -39.97 0.22
CA ILE A 328 16.79 -38.84 -0.63
C ILE A 328 15.56 -39.24 -1.45
N SER A 329 14.58 -38.34 -1.52
CA SER A 329 13.53 -38.38 -2.56
C SER A 329 13.74 -37.23 -3.54
N VAL A 330 13.44 -37.49 -4.80
CA VAL A 330 13.54 -36.50 -5.89
C VAL A 330 12.18 -36.42 -6.54
N GLU A 331 11.66 -35.19 -6.64
CA GLU A 331 10.41 -34.87 -7.31
C GLU A 331 10.69 -33.78 -8.34
N GLY A 332 10.05 -33.81 -9.50
CA GLY A 332 10.20 -32.76 -10.51
C GLY A 332 10.23 -33.27 -11.95
N TRP A 333 10.72 -32.40 -12.84
CA TRP A 333 10.65 -32.60 -14.28
C TRP A 333 11.80 -33.42 -14.88
N GLU A 334 12.86 -33.63 -14.12
CA GLU A 334 14.01 -34.43 -14.56
C GLU A 334 14.18 -35.65 -13.66
N ASP A 335 14.29 -36.81 -14.29
CA ASP A 335 14.67 -38.04 -13.57
C ASP A 335 16.10 -37.91 -13.07
N MET A 336 16.29 -38.10 -11.77
CA MET A 336 17.56 -38.01 -11.12
C MET A 336 17.71 -39.14 -10.10
N ASP A 337 18.79 -39.85 -10.14
CA ASP A 337 19.09 -40.84 -9.11
C ASP A 337 19.62 -40.19 -7.82
N GLU A 338 19.61 -40.92 -6.71
CA GLU A 338 20.04 -40.41 -5.41
C GLU A 338 21.49 -39.91 -5.42
N LYS A 339 22.38 -40.54 -6.20
CA LYS A 339 23.78 -40.14 -6.29
C LYS A 339 23.93 -38.77 -6.95
N ALA A 340 23.26 -38.56 -8.06
CA ALA A 340 23.24 -37.26 -8.75
C ALA A 340 22.60 -36.17 -7.89
N ALA A 341 21.52 -36.49 -7.16
CA ALA A 341 20.89 -35.59 -6.23
C ALA A 341 21.86 -35.15 -5.12
N ARG A 342 22.59 -36.06 -4.52
CA ARG A 342 23.62 -35.75 -3.50
C ARG A 342 24.74 -34.86 -4.04
N GLU A 343 25.21 -35.14 -5.28
CA GLU A 343 26.20 -34.32 -5.92
C GLU A 343 25.68 -32.91 -6.19
N LYS A 344 24.43 -32.78 -6.62
CA LYS A 344 23.77 -31.52 -6.85
C LYS A 344 23.64 -30.68 -5.55
N ILE A 345 23.22 -31.30 -4.45
CA ILE A 345 23.18 -30.64 -3.13
C ILE A 345 24.59 -30.18 -2.72
N LYS A 346 25.60 -31.04 -2.84
CA LYS A 346 26.99 -30.69 -2.48
C LYS A 346 27.55 -29.53 -3.30
N SER A 347 27.05 -29.32 -4.49
CA SER A 347 27.50 -28.26 -5.41
C SER A 347 26.93 -26.88 -5.08
N LEU A 348 25.96 -26.75 -4.14
CA LEU A 348 25.29 -25.47 -3.84
C LEU A 348 26.21 -24.40 -3.27
N GLY A 349 27.33 -24.80 -2.65
CA GLY A 349 28.26 -23.83 -2.05
C GLY A 349 27.74 -23.20 -0.75
N GLN A 350 27.94 -21.90 -0.63
CA GLN A 350 27.48 -21.15 0.54
C GLN A 350 26.15 -20.46 0.27
N PRO A 351 25.22 -20.41 1.25
CA PRO A 351 23.98 -19.68 1.11
C PRO A 351 24.21 -18.18 0.93
N VAL A 352 23.35 -17.55 0.18
CA VAL A 352 23.32 -16.11 0.01
C VAL A 352 22.68 -15.48 1.25
N GLN A 353 23.29 -14.40 1.75
CA GLN A 353 22.77 -13.68 2.92
C GLN A 353 21.58 -12.80 2.51
N ILE A 354 20.41 -13.41 2.34
CA ILE A 354 19.16 -12.71 2.11
C ILE A 354 18.37 -12.73 3.42
N LYS A 355 17.92 -11.56 3.86
CA LYS A 355 16.97 -11.44 4.97
C LYS A 355 15.66 -10.94 4.39
N PRO A 356 14.67 -11.81 4.19
CA PRO A 356 13.35 -11.39 3.75
C PRO A 356 12.74 -10.39 4.73
N ASN A 357 12.25 -9.28 4.23
CA ASN A 357 11.50 -8.31 5.03
C ASN A 357 10.06 -8.77 5.12
N TRP A 358 9.80 -9.70 6.05
CA TRP A 358 8.47 -10.25 6.24
C TRP A 358 7.49 -9.21 6.78
N ARG A 359 6.35 -9.08 6.12
CA ARG A 359 5.24 -8.24 6.53
C ARG A 359 3.98 -9.10 6.67
N ASN A 360 3.13 -8.74 7.63
CA ASN A 360 1.84 -9.41 7.75
C ASN A 360 1.01 -9.17 6.49
N VAL A 361 0.32 -10.22 6.03
CA VAL A 361 -0.56 -10.16 4.85
C VAL A 361 -1.91 -10.77 5.19
N ARG A 362 -2.95 -10.25 4.55
CA ARG A 362 -4.28 -10.89 4.48
C ARG A 362 -4.64 -11.04 3.02
N LEU A 363 -4.75 -12.28 2.59
CA LEU A 363 -5.28 -12.61 1.27
C LEU A 363 -6.80 -12.66 1.37
N LYS A 364 -7.51 -11.99 0.45
CA LYS A 364 -8.98 -11.93 0.42
C LYS A 364 -9.54 -12.60 -0.83
#